data_0454508d1963de1a6057c157b81e6aac
#
_entry.id   0454508d1963de1a6057c157b81e6aac
#
_cell.length_a   1.000
_cell.length_b   1.000
_cell.length_c   1.000
_cell.angle_alpha   90.00
_cell.angle_beta   90.00
_cell.angle_gamma   90.00
#
_symmetry.space_group_name_H-M   'P 1'
#
loop_
_entity.id
_entity.type
_entity.pdbx_description
1 polymer ?
#
loop_
_entity_poly.entity_id
_entity_poly.type
_entity_poly.pdbx_seq_one_letter_code
_entity_poly.pdbx_strand_id
1 'polypeptide(L)'
;MKILVIGPSWVGDMVMSQSLYKAIKANHPDSELHVMAPAWCVALLERMPEVDKAIPMPLGHGDFKLGARRRLGKRLAAEQYGQATIQPNSMKSALIPWFARIPVRTGWKGEHRFGLLNDMRSNKQAFPLMVEAYLALAYPKAQMKSRSDIPSIPHPSLHVDLINQGKALERLGLNRARPVLVLCPGAEFGPAKRWPEGHYAVVAQKHLDEGWQVWIFGSGKDVEVANTIRDRINPLSRPNCHVLAGKTSLHEAIDLMAL
;
A
#
# COMPACT_ATOMS: atom_id res chain seq x y z
N MET A 1 -7.17 -17.51 -16.10
CA MET A 1 -6.10 -16.66 -16.71
C MET A 1 -5.23 -16.09 -15.61
N LYS A 2 -3.88 -16.06 -15.76
CA LYS A 2 -3.01 -15.37 -14.78
C LYS A 2 -2.84 -13.91 -15.17
N ILE A 3 -2.96 -13.02 -14.19
CA ILE A 3 -2.78 -11.57 -14.34
C ILE A 3 -1.66 -11.10 -13.41
N LEU A 4 -0.70 -10.35 -13.95
CA LEU A 4 0.37 -9.74 -13.17
C LEU A 4 0.07 -8.25 -12.95
N VAL A 5 0.13 -7.78 -11.70
CA VAL A 5 0.16 -6.35 -11.42
C VAL A 5 1.57 -5.96 -10.95
N ILE A 6 2.15 -4.94 -11.58
CA ILE A 6 3.30 -4.24 -11.03
C ILE A 6 2.74 -3.15 -10.13
N GLY A 7 2.79 -3.39 -8.83
CA GLY A 7 2.21 -2.51 -7.81
C GLY A 7 3.05 -1.27 -7.51
N PRO A 8 2.48 -0.28 -6.82
CA PRO A 8 3.19 0.89 -6.35
C PRO A 8 4.16 0.55 -5.20
N SER A 9 5.03 1.51 -4.86
CA SER A 9 6.05 1.30 -3.83
C SER A 9 5.65 1.78 -2.43
N TRP A 10 4.60 2.59 -2.32
CA TRP A 10 4.20 3.22 -1.07
C TRP A 10 3.02 2.50 -0.44
N VAL A 11 3.03 2.41 0.90
CA VAL A 11 1.99 1.71 1.68
C VAL A 11 0.59 2.25 1.38
N GLY A 12 0.41 3.58 1.41
CA GLY A 12 -0.89 4.20 1.11
C GLY A 12 -1.37 3.94 -0.32
N ASP A 13 -0.48 4.04 -1.31
CA ASP A 13 -0.79 3.73 -2.70
C ASP A 13 -1.14 2.24 -2.88
N MET A 14 -0.45 1.35 -2.13
CA MET A 14 -0.74 -0.08 -2.16
C MET A 14 -2.12 -0.40 -1.58
N VAL A 15 -2.51 0.25 -0.49
CA VAL A 15 -3.88 0.12 0.06
C VAL A 15 -4.91 0.61 -0.96
N MET A 16 -4.71 1.79 -1.57
CA MET A 16 -5.61 2.29 -2.63
C MET A 16 -5.67 1.36 -3.85
N SER A 17 -4.60 0.63 -4.13
CA SER A 17 -4.53 -0.32 -5.26
C SER A 17 -5.46 -1.53 -5.08
N GLN A 18 -5.91 -1.84 -3.87
CA GLN A 18 -6.88 -2.92 -3.64
C GLN A 18 -8.20 -2.68 -4.39
N SER A 19 -8.60 -1.42 -4.60
CA SER A 19 -9.77 -1.11 -5.42
C SER A 19 -9.61 -1.62 -6.87
N LEU A 20 -8.40 -1.50 -7.44
CA LEU A 20 -8.07 -2.11 -8.75
C LEU A 20 -8.14 -3.64 -8.68
N TYR A 21 -7.59 -4.25 -7.63
CA TYR A 21 -7.55 -5.72 -7.49
C TYR A 21 -8.96 -6.30 -7.37
N LYS A 22 -9.84 -5.66 -6.59
CA LYS A 22 -11.26 -6.00 -6.49
C LYS A 22 -11.96 -5.93 -7.86
N ALA A 23 -11.71 -4.86 -8.63
CA ALA A 23 -12.29 -4.72 -9.96
C ALA A 23 -11.75 -5.75 -10.96
N ILE A 24 -10.45 -6.09 -10.91
CA ILE A 24 -9.88 -7.16 -11.74
C ILE A 24 -10.57 -8.49 -11.42
N LYS A 25 -10.72 -8.85 -10.14
CA LYS A 25 -11.40 -10.08 -9.74
C LYS A 25 -12.88 -10.09 -10.11
N ALA A 26 -13.57 -8.95 -10.01
CA ALA A 26 -14.96 -8.83 -10.42
C ALA A 26 -15.14 -9.02 -11.95
N ASN A 27 -14.22 -8.47 -12.75
CA ASN A 27 -14.24 -8.60 -14.21
C ASN A 27 -13.73 -9.97 -14.69
N HIS A 28 -12.90 -10.65 -13.89
CA HIS A 28 -12.26 -11.93 -14.20
C HIS A 28 -12.27 -12.85 -12.97
N PRO A 29 -13.43 -13.39 -12.53
CA PRO A 29 -13.55 -14.15 -11.28
C PRO A 29 -12.59 -15.34 -11.18
N ASP A 30 -12.39 -16.07 -12.31
CA ASP A 30 -11.52 -17.24 -12.39
C ASP A 30 -10.06 -16.90 -12.68
N SER A 31 -9.66 -15.62 -12.55
CA SER A 31 -8.27 -15.24 -12.75
C SER A 31 -7.44 -15.44 -11.49
N GLU A 32 -6.18 -15.82 -11.68
CA GLU A 32 -5.15 -15.82 -10.66
C GLU A 32 -4.41 -14.49 -10.71
N LEU A 33 -4.54 -13.68 -9.65
CA LEU A 33 -3.97 -12.34 -9.56
C LEU A 33 -2.67 -12.37 -8.76
N HIS A 34 -1.56 -12.12 -9.42
CA HIS A 34 -0.24 -11.96 -8.82
C HIS A 34 0.14 -10.48 -8.75
N VAL A 35 0.63 -10.02 -7.61
CA VAL A 35 1.06 -8.62 -7.42
C VAL A 35 2.54 -8.59 -7.08
N MET A 36 3.33 -7.92 -7.91
CA MET A 36 4.75 -7.67 -7.65
C MET A 36 4.93 -6.29 -7.03
N ALA A 37 5.52 -6.24 -5.84
CA ALA A 37 5.72 -5.02 -5.06
C ALA A 37 6.99 -5.09 -4.20
N PRO A 38 7.51 -3.97 -3.69
CA PRO A 38 8.61 -3.99 -2.74
C PRO A 38 8.33 -4.89 -1.54
N ALA A 39 9.39 -5.50 -0.98
CA ALA A 39 9.25 -6.48 0.10
C ALA A 39 8.47 -5.95 1.31
N TRP A 40 8.59 -4.66 1.63
CA TRP A 40 7.83 -4.04 2.74
C TRP A 40 6.32 -3.91 2.50
N CYS A 41 5.85 -4.06 1.25
CA CYS A 41 4.42 -4.07 0.92
C CYS A 41 3.82 -5.48 0.90
N VAL A 42 4.62 -6.54 0.98
CA VAL A 42 4.14 -7.93 0.91
C VAL A 42 3.12 -8.21 2.01
N ALA A 43 3.38 -7.75 3.22
CA ALA A 43 2.48 -7.88 4.37
C ALA A 43 1.07 -7.30 4.12
N LEU A 44 0.96 -6.22 3.33
CA LEU A 44 -0.35 -5.69 2.92
C LEU A 44 -1.04 -6.61 1.91
N LEU A 45 -0.28 -7.09 0.92
CA LEU A 45 -0.81 -7.98 -0.13
C LEU A 45 -1.33 -9.29 0.44
N GLU A 46 -0.68 -9.83 1.48
CA GLU A 46 -1.10 -11.05 2.19
C GLU A 46 -2.40 -10.85 2.98
N ARG A 47 -2.80 -9.60 3.22
CA ARG A 47 -4.08 -9.22 3.86
C ARG A 47 -5.18 -8.86 2.86
N MET A 48 -4.92 -8.97 1.55
CA MET A 48 -5.87 -8.67 0.48
C MET A 48 -6.39 -9.98 -0.15
N PRO A 49 -7.65 -10.36 0.09
CA PRO A 49 -8.20 -11.64 -0.40
C PRO A 49 -8.18 -11.79 -1.93
N GLU A 50 -8.11 -10.67 -2.64
CA GLU A 50 -8.05 -10.64 -4.10
C GLU A 50 -6.69 -11.10 -4.65
N VAL A 51 -5.63 -11.07 -3.83
CA VAL A 51 -4.26 -11.37 -4.25
C VAL A 51 -3.94 -12.83 -3.98
N ASP A 52 -3.81 -13.60 -5.05
CA ASP A 52 -3.47 -15.02 -4.95
C ASP A 52 -1.97 -15.25 -4.66
N LYS A 53 -1.11 -14.31 -5.12
CA LYS A 53 0.34 -14.39 -4.89
C LYS A 53 0.99 -13.03 -4.81
N ALA A 54 1.63 -12.73 -3.70
CA ALA A 54 2.52 -11.58 -3.55
C ALA A 54 3.94 -11.95 -4.02
N ILE A 55 4.51 -11.14 -4.91
CA ILE A 55 5.85 -11.34 -5.47
C ILE A 55 6.75 -10.20 -5.01
N PRO A 56 7.76 -10.45 -4.16
CA PRO A 56 8.66 -9.39 -3.75
C PRO A 56 9.52 -8.93 -4.93
N MET A 57 9.57 -7.61 -5.15
CA MET A 57 10.43 -6.95 -6.12
C MET A 57 11.87 -6.90 -5.57
N PRO A 58 12.83 -7.59 -6.19
CA PRO A 58 14.20 -7.65 -5.66
C PRO A 58 15.04 -6.41 -5.99
N LEU A 59 14.42 -5.36 -6.54
CA LEU A 59 15.10 -4.14 -6.96
C LEU A 59 14.63 -2.96 -6.13
N GLY A 60 15.59 -2.18 -5.63
CA GLY A 60 15.33 -0.99 -4.83
C GLY A 60 14.66 0.14 -5.61
N HIS A 61 14.10 1.09 -4.86
CA HIS A 61 13.58 2.32 -5.43
C HIS A 61 14.74 3.09 -6.10
N GLY A 62 14.55 3.54 -7.33
CA GLY A 62 15.60 4.21 -8.10
C GLY A 62 16.44 3.27 -8.98
N ASP A 63 16.62 2.01 -8.62
CA ASP A 63 17.45 1.05 -9.37
C ASP A 63 16.96 0.84 -10.80
N PHE A 64 17.83 1.07 -11.79
CA PHE A 64 17.55 0.71 -13.18
C PHE A 64 17.84 -0.76 -13.45
N LYS A 65 19.06 -1.21 -13.18
CA LYS A 65 19.56 -2.60 -13.25
C LYS A 65 18.94 -3.46 -14.37
N LEU A 66 19.11 -3.06 -15.63
CA LEU A 66 18.48 -3.68 -16.81
C LEU A 66 18.67 -5.20 -16.87
N GLY A 67 19.88 -5.69 -16.62
CA GLY A 67 20.18 -7.14 -16.62
C GLY A 67 19.37 -7.93 -15.57
N ALA A 68 19.17 -7.36 -14.38
CA ALA A 68 18.36 -7.98 -13.35
C ALA A 68 16.85 -8.00 -13.73
N ARG A 69 16.35 -6.91 -14.34
CA ARG A 69 14.96 -6.87 -14.85
C ARG A 69 14.73 -7.88 -15.97
N ARG A 70 15.72 -8.03 -16.86
CA ARG A 70 15.66 -9.05 -17.93
C ARG A 70 15.63 -10.46 -17.35
N ARG A 71 16.51 -10.77 -16.39
CA ARG A 71 16.50 -12.10 -15.73
C ARG A 71 15.17 -12.37 -15.01
N LEU A 72 14.65 -11.37 -14.30
CA LEU A 72 13.36 -11.49 -13.61
C LEU A 72 12.21 -11.71 -14.61
N GLY A 73 12.15 -10.90 -15.68
CA GLY A 73 11.12 -11.06 -16.72
C GLY A 73 11.19 -12.44 -17.38
N LYS A 74 12.40 -12.94 -17.70
CA LYS A 74 12.57 -14.28 -18.26
C LYS A 74 12.07 -15.39 -17.30
N ARG A 75 12.28 -15.26 -16.00
CA ARG A 75 11.72 -16.21 -15.00
C ARG A 75 10.21 -16.17 -14.98
N LEU A 76 9.64 -14.96 -15.01
CA LEU A 76 8.18 -14.75 -15.03
C LEU A 76 7.51 -15.22 -16.32
N ALA A 77 8.25 -15.36 -17.42
CA ALA A 77 7.72 -15.91 -18.67
C ALA A 77 7.18 -17.33 -18.49
N ALA A 78 7.75 -18.13 -17.58
CA ALA A 78 7.27 -19.48 -17.27
C ALA A 78 5.89 -19.50 -16.60
N GLU A 79 5.46 -18.40 -15.97
CA GLU A 79 4.13 -18.29 -15.35
C GLU A 79 3.00 -18.09 -16.37
N GLN A 80 3.31 -17.79 -17.62
CA GLN A 80 2.35 -17.64 -18.73
C GLN A 80 1.21 -16.65 -18.45
N TYR A 81 1.56 -15.45 -17.93
CA TYR A 81 0.58 -14.39 -17.73
C TYR A 81 -0.08 -13.95 -19.02
N GLY A 82 -1.41 -13.86 -19.02
CA GLY A 82 -2.18 -13.33 -20.16
C GLY A 82 -2.19 -11.81 -20.21
N GLN A 83 -2.07 -11.16 -19.04
CA GLN A 83 -2.11 -9.70 -18.93
C GLN A 83 -1.20 -9.20 -17.82
N ALA A 84 -0.67 -7.98 -18.00
CA ALA A 84 -0.01 -7.21 -16.95
C ALA A 84 -0.61 -5.81 -16.84
N THR A 85 -0.87 -5.35 -15.61
CA THR A 85 -1.25 -3.97 -15.30
C THR A 85 -0.10 -3.29 -14.56
N ILE A 86 0.39 -2.17 -15.08
CA ILE A 86 1.57 -1.47 -14.59
C ILE A 86 1.15 -0.13 -13.98
N GLN A 87 1.08 -0.06 -12.64
CA GLN A 87 0.65 1.13 -11.92
C GLN A 87 1.72 2.24 -11.86
N PRO A 88 3.02 1.95 -11.60
CA PRO A 88 4.06 2.97 -11.66
C PRO A 88 4.25 3.52 -13.07
N ASN A 89 4.55 4.83 -13.19
CA ASN A 89 4.68 5.52 -14.46
C ASN A 89 6.10 5.50 -15.05
N SER A 90 7.07 4.89 -14.40
CA SER A 90 8.45 4.83 -14.89
C SER A 90 8.63 3.84 -16.03
N MET A 91 9.54 4.15 -16.98
CA MET A 91 9.92 3.24 -18.06
C MET A 91 10.37 1.88 -17.50
N LYS A 92 11.20 1.90 -16.47
CA LYS A 92 11.78 0.69 -15.87
C LYS A 92 10.73 -0.28 -15.30
N SER A 93 9.55 0.20 -14.87
CA SER A 93 8.47 -0.66 -14.37
C SER A 93 7.83 -1.52 -15.46
N ALA A 94 7.84 -1.06 -16.70
CA ALA A 94 7.29 -1.78 -17.84
C ALA A 94 8.25 -2.82 -18.46
N LEU A 95 9.56 -2.76 -18.12
CA LEU A 95 10.57 -3.68 -18.68
C LEU A 95 10.35 -5.14 -18.26
N ILE A 96 9.94 -5.38 -17.00
CA ILE A 96 9.76 -6.75 -16.49
C ILE A 96 8.64 -7.47 -17.24
N PRO A 97 7.41 -6.92 -17.36
CA PRO A 97 6.34 -7.52 -18.15
C PRO A 97 6.70 -7.66 -19.65
N TRP A 98 7.48 -6.71 -20.19
CA TRP A 98 7.96 -6.77 -21.56
C TRP A 98 8.94 -7.94 -21.79
N PHE A 99 9.93 -8.12 -20.89
CA PHE A 99 10.85 -9.26 -20.94
C PHE A 99 10.16 -10.60 -20.66
N ALA A 100 9.07 -10.59 -19.88
CA ALA A 100 8.23 -11.76 -19.66
C ALA A 100 7.34 -12.10 -20.84
N ARG A 101 7.36 -11.29 -21.92
CA ARG A 101 6.55 -11.46 -23.13
C ARG A 101 5.05 -11.53 -22.86
N ILE A 102 4.57 -10.82 -21.84
CA ILE A 102 3.15 -10.77 -21.50
C ILE A 102 2.40 -10.09 -22.65
N PRO A 103 1.36 -10.72 -23.25
CA PRO A 103 0.76 -10.23 -24.48
C PRO A 103 0.03 -8.89 -24.31
N VAL A 104 -0.67 -8.67 -23.20
CA VAL A 104 -1.37 -7.41 -22.90
C VAL A 104 -0.65 -6.68 -21.75
N ARG A 105 -0.21 -5.46 -21.99
CA ARG A 105 0.53 -4.66 -21.02
C ARG A 105 -0.10 -3.27 -20.90
N THR A 106 -0.97 -3.15 -19.90
CA THR A 106 -1.80 -1.98 -19.62
C THR A 106 -1.10 -1.01 -18.66
N GLY A 107 -1.15 0.27 -18.94
CA GLY A 107 -0.66 1.30 -18.01
C GLY A 107 -0.84 2.72 -18.55
N TRP A 108 -0.66 3.71 -17.66
CA TRP A 108 -0.74 5.10 -18.05
C TRP A 108 0.47 5.55 -18.86
N LYS A 109 0.29 6.50 -19.81
CA LYS A 109 1.38 7.23 -20.43
C LYS A 109 2.20 7.93 -19.34
N GLY A 110 3.50 7.66 -19.30
CA GLY A 110 4.44 8.24 -18.35
C GLY A 110 5.75 8.53 -19.02
N GLU A 111 6.89 8.15 -18.42
CA GLU A 111 8.20 8.19 -19.06
C GLU A 111 8.17 7.42 -20.39
N HIS A 112 9.30 7.43 -21.14
CA HIS A 112 9.40 6.79 -22.47
C HIS A 112 9.07 5.28 -22.43
N ARG A 113 7.77 4.92 -22.52
CA ARG A 113 7.25 3.54 -22.47
C ARG A 113 6.62 3.05 -23.78
N PHE A 114 6.86 3.79 -24.88
CA PHE A 114 6.41 3.40 -26.20
C PHE A 114 7.02 2.04 -26.59
N GLY A 115 6.21 1.11 -27.09
CA GLY A 115 6.61 -0.26 -27.41
C GLY A 115 6.71 -1.20 -26.21
N LEU A 116 6.90 -0.69 -24.98
CA LEU A 116 6.87 -1.50 -23.74
C LEU A 116 5.44 -1.78 -23.30
N LEU A 117 4.56 -0.78 -23.39
CA LEU A 117 3.11 -0.94 -23.20
C LEU A 117 2.43 -1.02 -24.57
N ASN A 118 1.47 -1.92 -24.73
CA ASN A 118 0.63 -2.01 -25.93
C ASN A 118 -0.84 -1.66 -25.67
N ASP A 119 -1.25 -1.53 -24.41
CA ASP A 119 -2.49 -0.85 -23.99
C ASP A 119 -2.11 0.38 -23.14
N MET A 120 -1.46 1.34 -23.79
CA MET A 120 -1.07 2.59 -23.14
C MET A 120 -2.21 3.60 -23.17
N ARG A 121 -2.50 4.24 -22.01
CA ARG A 121 -3.56 5.21 -21.82
C ARG A 121 -3.00 6.60 -21.57
N SER A 122 -3.63 7.65 -22.15
CA SER A 122 -3.12 9.03 -22.11
C SER A 122 -4.00 10.01 -21.35
N ASN A 123 -5.21 9.61 -20.95
CA ASN A 123 -6.21 10.48 -20.34
C ASN A 123 -6.22 10.40 -18.81
N LYS A 124 -5.07 10.21 -18.15
CA LYS A 124 -4.98 10.07 -16.69
C LYS A 124 -5.59 11.26 -15.94
N GLN A 125 -5.49 12.48 -16.50
CA GLN A 125 -6.05 13.69 -15.89
C GLN A 125 -7.58 13.69 -15.79
N ALA A 126 -8.27 12.85 -16.58
CA ALA A 126 -9.71 12.65 -16.47
C ALA A 126 -10.13 11.85 -15.21
N PHE A 127 -9.14 11.35 -14.43
CA PHE A 127 -9.31 10.60 -13.19
C PHE A 127 -8.50 11.30 -12.08
N PRO A 128 -9.06 12.34 -11.44
CA PRO A 128 -8.31 13.21 -10.53
C PRO A 128 -7.85 12.53 -9.25
N LEU A 129 -8.59 11.52 -8.76
CA LEU A 129 -8.17 10.75 -7.59
C LEU A 129 -7.28 9.57 -7.99
N MET A 130 -6.28 9.29 -7.16
CA MET A 130 -5.34 8.18 -7.41
C MET A 130 -6.06 6.83 -7.51
N VAL A 131 -7.05 6.59 -6.64
CA VAL A 131 -7.87 5.38 -6.66
C VAL A 131 -8.64 5.24 -7.97
N GLU A 132 -9.18 6.33 -8.52
CA GLU A 132 -9.88 6.34 -9.81
C GLU A 132 -8.91 6.01 -10.96
N ALA A 133 -7.71 6.63 -10.94
CA ALA A 133 -6.69 6.37 -11.93
C ALA A 133 -6.19 4.90 -11.89
N TYR A 134 -6.12 4.28 -10.71
CA TYR A 134 -5.82 2.85 -10.60
C TYR A 134 -6.96 1.99 -11.12
N LEU A 135 -8.18 2.27 -10.66
CA LEU A 135 -9.37 1.50 -11.01
C LEU A 135 -9.68 1.50 -12.51
N ALA A 136 -9.47 2.64 -13.18
CA ALA A 136 -9.67 2.77 -14.63
C ALA A 136 -8.81 1.77 -15.45
N LEU A 137 -7.69 1.27 -14.90
CA LEU A 137 -6.85 0.27 -15.57
C LEU A 137 -7.46 -1.15 -15.56
N ALA A 138 -8.49 -1.40 -14.75
CA ALA A 138 -9.19 -2.69 -14.71
C ALA A 138 -10.21 -2.87 -15.85
N TYR A 139 -10.57 -1.80 -16.53
CA TYR A 139 -11.61 -1.81 -17.58
C TYR A 139 -11.03 -1.58 -18.97
N PRO A 140 -11.72 -1.97 -20.05
CA PRO A 140 -11.30 -1.70 -21.41
C PRO A 140 -11.09 -0.19 -21.67
N LYS A 141 -10.02 0.17 -22.39
CA LYS A 141 -9.66 1.57 -22.71
C LYS A 141 -10.83 2.38 -23.31
N ALA A 142 -11.60 1.76 -24.19
CA ALA A 142 -12.71 2.43 -24.88
C ALA A 142 -13.84 2.85 -23.92
N GLN A 143 -13.97 2.18 -22.78
CA GLN A 143 -15.01 2.43 -21.76
C GLN A 143 -14.59 3.46 -20.72
N MET A 144 -13.28 3.75 -20.56
CA MET A 144 -12.74 4.61 -19.51
C MET A 144 -12.25 5.94 -20.09
N LYS A 145 -13.15 6.85 -20.42
CA LYS A 145 -12.84 8.18 -20.94
C LYS A 145 -12.67 9.21 -19.83
N SER A 146 -13.46 9.10 -18.77
CA SER A 146 -13.46 10.02 -17.63
C SER A 146 -13.92 9.34 -16.34
N ARG A 147 -13.89 10.07 -15.22
CA ARG A 147 -14.36 9.63 -13.91
C ARG A 147 -15.82 9.13 -13.93
N SER A 148 -16.69 9.75 -14.73
CA SER A 148 -18.11 9.36 -14.80
C SER A 148 -18.34 7.96 -15.36
N ASP A 149 -17.35 7.38 -16.02
CA ASP A 149 -17.44 6.03 -16.59
C ASP A 149 -17.09 4.93 -15.56
N ILE A 150 -16.59 5.32 -14.38
CA ILE A 150 -16.30 4.37 -13.31
C ILE A 150 -17.63 3.95 -12.66
N PRO A 151 -18.01 2.67 -12.71
CA PRO A 151 -19.33 2.22 -12.22
C PRO A 151 -19.44 2.34 -10.69
N SER A 152 -18.39 1.99 -9.97
CA SER A 152 -18.29 2.14 -8.51
C SER A 152 -16.82 2.05 -8.09
N ILE A 153 -16.48 2.62 -6.94
CA ILE A 153 -15.15 2.50 -6.36
C ILE A 153 -15.22 1.52 -5.18
N PRO A 154 -14.75 0.27 -5.32
CA PRO A 154 -14.69 -0.65 -4.20
C PRO A 154 -13.72 -0.13 -3.14
N HIS A 155 -14.18 -0.01 -1.90
CA HIS A 155 -13.31 0.43 -0.80
C HIS A 155 -12.28 -0.64 -0.44
N PRO A 156 -11.03 -0.24 -0.11
CA PRO A 156 -10.04 -1.15 0.48
C PRO A 156 -10.57 -1.78 1.76
N SER A 157 -10.27 -3.07 1.95
CA SER A 157 -10.64 -3.83 3.14
C SER A 157 -9.60 -4.93 3.36
N LEU A 158 -8.77 -4.78 4.37
CA LEU A 158 -7.73 -5.74 4.70
C LEU A 158 -8.29 -6.82 5.64
N HIS A 159 -7.89 -8.06 5.43
CA HIS A 159 -8.21 -9.14 6.34
C HIS A 159 -7.45 -8.97 7.66
N VAL A 160 -8.17 -9.11 8.78
CA VAL A 160 -7.62 -9.03 10.14
C VAL A 160 -7.38 -10.44 10.68
N ASP A 161 -6.17 -10.69 11.18
CA ASP A 161 -5.84 -11.94 11.88
C ASP A 161 -6.02 -11.75 13.38
N LEU A 162 -7.14 -12.24 13.91
CA LEU A 162 -7.47 -12.12 15.33
C LEU A 162 -6.48 -12.84 16.25
N ILE A 163 -5.85 -13.91 15.77
CA ILE A 163 -4.82 -14.64 16.56
C ILE A 163 -3.56 -13.78 16.65
N ASN A 164 -3.09 -13.23 15.54
CA ASN A 164 -1.95 -12.33 15.52
C ASN A 164 -2.22 -11.06 16.33
N GLN A 165 -3.44 -10.52 16.26
CA GLN A 165 -3.90 -9.37 17.05
C GLN A 165 -3.77 -9.64 18.55
N GLY A 166 -4.29 -10.79 19.04
CA GLY A 166 -4.19 -11.19 20.44
C GLY A 166 -2.75 -11.33 20.93
N LYS A 167 -1.89 -12.00 20.13
CA LYS A 167 -0.47 -12.14 20.43
C LYS A 167 0.26 -10.79 20.48
N ALA A 168 -0.09 -9.87 19.58
CA ALA A 168 0.51 -8.52 19.55
C ALA A 168 0.10 -7.69 20.76
N LEU A 169 -1.16 -7.75 21.19
CA LEU A 169 -1.64 -7.11 22.42
C LEU A 169 -0.86 -7.59 23.63
N GLU A 170 -0.76 -8.91 23.83
CA GLU A 170 -0.04 -9.53 24.94
C GLU A 170 1.45 -9.13 24.93
N ARG A 171 2.14 -9.29 23.81
CA ARG A 171 3.56 -8.98 23.63
C ARG A 171 3.89 -7.51 23.93
N LEU A 172 2.98 -6.59 23.57
CA LEU A 172 3.17 -5.15 23.73
C LEU A 172 2.60 -4.61 25.05
N GLY A 173 1.99 -5.46 25.86
CA GLY A 173 1.34 -5.06 27.11
C GLY A 173 0.16 -4.11 26.91
N LEU A 174 -0.55 -4.26 25.78
CA LEU A 174 -1.70 -3.43 25.44
C LEU A 174 -2.99 -4.12 25.88
N ASN A 175 -4.03 -3.33 26.11
CA ASN A 175 -5.36 -3.84 26.47
C ASN A 175 -6.47 -3.07 25.75
N ARG A 176 -7.68 -3.59 25.82
CA ARG A 176 -8.89 -3.03 25.19
C ARG A 176 -9.85 -2.39 26.20
N ALA A 177 -9.37 -2.06 27.39
CA ALA A 177 -10.21 -1.54 28.47
C ALA A 177 -10.69 -0.10 28.22
N ARG A 178 -10.05 0.61 27.29
CA ARG A 178 -10.34 2.01 26.96
C ARG A 178 -10.36 2.21 25.45
N PRO A 179 -11.09 3.22 24.94
CA PRO A 179 -10.98 3.64 23.56
C PRO A 179 -9.53 4.01 23.20
N VAL A 180 -9.16 3.83 21.94
CA VAL A 180 -7.79 4.05 21.44
C VAL A 180 -7.78 5.17 20.43
N LEU A 181 -6.94 6.18 20.64
CA LEU A 181 -6.53 7.11 19.60
C LEU A 181 -5.24 6.59 18.94
N VAL A 182 -5.29 6.31 17.65
CA VAL A 182 -4.09 5.96 16.86
C VAL A 182 -3.48 7.20 16.23
N LEU A 183 -2.17 7.37 16.40
CA LEU A 183 -1.39 8.43 15.78
C LEU A 183 -0.29 7.83 14.89
N CYS A 184 -0.16 8.33 13.66
CA CYS A 184 0.88 7.98 12.70
C CYS A 184 1.66 9.24 12.28
N PRO A 185 2.60 9.75 13.10
CA PRO A 185 3.25 11.03 12.87
C PRO A 185 4.36 11.00 11.81
N GLY A 186 4.76 9.81 11.36
CA GLY A 186 5.83 9.62 10.39
C GLY A 186 5.48 10.17 9.00
N ALA A 187 6.50 10.67 8.28
CA ALA A 187 6.38 11.04 6.87
C ALA A 187 7.68 10.71 6.13
N GLU A 188 7.60 9.93 5.05
CA GLU A 188 8.78 9.49 4.30
C GLU A 188 9.43 10.62 3.49
N PHE A 189 8.67 11.61 3.01
CA PHE A 189 9.18 12.70 2.18
C PHE A 189 9.15 14.05 2.89
N GLY A 190 10.18 14.30 3.68
CA GLY A 190 10.54 15.60 4.19
C GLY A 190 9.63 16.16 5.30
N PRO A 191 10.14 17.13 6.05
CA PRO A 191 9.45 17.70 7.22
C PRO A 191 8.16 18.46 6.86
N ALA A 192 8.03 18.96 5.62
CA ALA A 192 6.85 19.70 5.18
C ALA A 192 5.55 18.87 5.15
N LYS A 193 5.66 17.53 5.16
CA LYS A 193 4.50 16.61 5.25
C LYS A 193 4.21 16.15 6.68
N ARG A 194 5.02 16.55 7.65
CA ARG A 194 4.85 16.19 9.05
C ARG A 194 4.11 17.31 9.77
N TRP A 195 3.02 16.96 10.42
CA TRP A 195 2.39 17.86 11.36
C TRP A 195 3.31 18.00 12.59
N PRO A 196 3.53 19.20 13.14
CA PRO A 196 4.47 19.38 14.26
C PRO A 196 4.10 18.54 15.50
N GLU A 197 5.11 17.99 16.16
CA GLU A 197 4.96 17.09 17.32
C GLU A 197 4.13 17.71 18.45
N GLY A 198 4.23 19.03 18.65
CA GLY A 198 3.47 19.76 19.66
C GLY A 198 1.95 19.65 19.44
N HIS A 199 1.50 19.68 18.20
CA HIS A 199 0.07 19.57 17.89
C HIS A 199 -0.44 18.13 18.10
N TYR A 200 0.37 17.13 17.73
CA TYR A 200 0.05 15.73 18.08
C TYR A 200 -0.06 15.55 19.58
N ALA A 201 0.84 16.14 20.38
CA ALA A 201 0.82 16.04 21.83
C ALA A 201 -0.43 16.70 22.43
N VAL A 202 -0.88 17.84 21.90
CA VAL A 202 -2.13 18.50 22.34
C VAL A 202 -3.34 17.62 22.08
N VAL A 203 -3.45 17.03 20.89
CA VAL A 203 -4.55 16.11 20.55
C VAL A 203 -4.49 14.86 21.41
N ALA A 204 -3.30 14.28 21.60
CA ALA A 204 -3.10 13.12 22.47
C ALA A 204 -3.52 13.42 23.92
N GLN A 205 -3.07 14.55 24.47
CA GLN A 205 -3.40 14.95 25.84
C GLN A 205 -4.91 15.07 26.04
N LYS A 206 -5.61 15.73 25.10
CA LYS A 206 -7.06 15.87 25.18
C LYS A 206 -7.76 14.50 25.31
N HIS A 207 -7.42 13.53 24.48
CA HIS A 207 -8.05 12.20 24.53
C HIS A 207 -7.64 11.41 25.79
N LEU A 208 -6.40 11.58 26.26
CA LEU A 208 -5.97 10.98 27.54
C LEU A 208 -6.76 11.54 28.72
N ASP A 209 -7.06 12.85 28.73
CA ASP A 209 -7.89 13.50 29.77
C ASP A 209 -9.35 13.03 29.71
N GLU A 210 -9.83 12.63 28.53
CA GLU A 210 -11.14 11.99 28.30
C GLU A 210 -11.15 10.48 28.65
N GLY A 211 -10.05 9.94 29.18
CA GLY A 211 -9.93 8.56 29.62
C GLY A 211 -9.56 7.55 28.53
N TRP A 212 -9.16 8.01 27.34
CA TRP A 212 -8.67 7.16 26.26
C TRP A 212 -7.23 6.70 26.50
N GLN A 213 -6.75 5.80 25.68
CA GLN A 213 -5.33 5.51 25.50
C GLN A 213 -4.86 5.98 24.11
N VAL A 214 -3.57 6.25 23.97
CA VAL A 214 -2.97 6.71 22.74
C VAL A 214 -1.91 5.72 22.28
N TRP A 215 -2.00 5.27 21.02
CA TRP A 215 -1.02 4.39 20.39
C TRP A 215 -0.33 5.13 19.25
N ILE A 216 0.99 5.27 19.32
CA ILE A 216 1.77 5.98 18.30
C ILE A 216 2.50 4.96 17.44
N PHE A 217 1.99 4.75 16.22
CA PHE A 217 2.59 3.84 15.24
C PHE A 217 3.62 4.54 14.37
N GLY A 218 4.52 3.77 13.79
CA GLY A 218 5.53 4.22 12.86
C GLY A 218 6.61 3.16 12.65
N SER A 219 7.49 3.44 11.70
CA SER A 219 8.69 2.64 11.45
C SER A 219 9.76 2.92 12.50
N GLY A 220 10.89 2.20 12.43
CA GLY A 220 12.06 2.50 13.28
C GLY A 220 12.60 3.93 13.13
N LYS A 221 12.38 4.57 11.96
CA LYS A 221 12.76 5.97 11.71
C LYS A 221 11.89 6.98 12.46
N ASP A 222 10.70 6.57 12.89
CA ASP A 222 9.71 7.44 13.52
C ASP A 222 9.74 7.38 15.05
N VAL A 223 10.65 6.58 15.62
CA VAL A 223 10.79 6.40 17.08
C VAL A 223 11.07 7.72 17.79
N GLU A 224 11.98 8.53 17.25
CA GLU A 224 12.36 9.82 17.84
C GLU A 224 11.15 10.77 17.90
N VAL A 225 10.42 10.91 16.79
CA VAL A 225 9.25 11.79 16.74
C VAL A 225 8.14 11.28 17.65
N ALA A 226 7.94 9.96 17.74
CA ALA A 226 6.95 9.36 18.62
C ALA A 226 7.28 9.61 20.11
N ASN A 227 8.55 9.47 20.50
CA ASN A 227 9.01 9.80 21.85
C ASN A 227 8.85 11.29 22.15
N THR A 228 9.21 12.18 21.21
CA THR A 228 9.03 13.62 21.37
C THR A 228 7.57 14.00 21.63
N ILE A 229 6.62 13.35 20.95
CA ILE A 229 5.19 13.55 21.20
C ILE A 229 4.84 13.11 22.63
N ARG A 230 5.25 11.89 23.02
CA ARG A 230 4.98 11.34 24.36
C ARG A 230 5.59 12.19 25.48
N ASP A 231 6.80 12.72 25.29
CA ASP A 231 7.50 13.52 26.30
C ASP A 231 6.84 14.89 26.55
N ARG A 232 6.05 15.39 25.60
CA ARG A 232 5.24 16.61 25.73
C ARG A 232 3.89 16.38 26.41
N ILE A 233 3.49 15.12 26.63
CA ILE A 233 2.28 14.77 27.38
C ILE A 233 2.55 14.88 28.88
N ASN A 234 1.50 15.26 29.65
CA ASN A 234 1.56 15.31 31.10
C ASN A 234 2.10 13.97 31.66
N PRO A 235 3.11 13.98 32.54
CA PRO A 235 3.68 12.78 33.12
C PRO A 235 2.67 11.81 33.73
N LEU A 236 1.59 12.30 34.34
CA LEU A 236 0.52 11.50 34.92
C LEU A 236 -0.31 10.73 33.89
N SER A 237 -0.39 11.23 32.64
CA SER A 237 -1.14 10.62 31.54
C SER A 237 -0.28 9.68 30.69
N ARG A 238 1.06 9.78 30.77
CA ARG A 238 2.01 8.99 29.96
C ARG A 238 1.85 7.46 30.05
N PRO A 239 1.45 6.86 31.18
CA PRO A 239 1.22 5.42 31.25
C PRO A 239 0.20 4.89 30.24
N ASN A 240 -0.75 5.74 29.79
CA ASN A 240 -1.75 5.41 28.79
C ASN A 240 -1.35 5.83 27.35
N CYS A 241 -0.11 6.30 27.15
CA CYS A 241 0.45 6.64 25.85
C CYS A 241 1.56 5.66 25.46
N HIS A 242 1.27 4.78 24.51
CA HIS A 242 2.15 3.69 24.08
C HIS A 242 2.86 4.05 22.78
N VAL A 243 4.21 4.13 22.81
CA VAL A 243 5.02 4.27 21.61
C VAL A 243 5.23 2.89 21.00
N LEU A 244 4.56 2.63 19.89
CA LEU A 244 4.61 1.38 19.12
C LEU A 244 5.51 1.51 17.88
N ALA A 245 5.97 2.72 17.55
CA ALA A 245 6.90 2.96 16.46
C ALA A 245 8.15 2.07 16.60
N GLY A 246 8.50 1.35 15.54
CA GLY A 246 9.61 0.40 15.51
C GLY A 246 9.41 -0.89 16.31
N LYS A 247 8.27 -1.06 17.00
CA LYS A 247 7.96 -2.25 17.82
C LYS A 247 6.94 -3.19 17.16
N THR A 248 6.30 -2.78 16.09
CA THR A 248 5.30 -3.55 15.37
C THR A 248 5.77 -3.87 13.97
N SER A 249 5.50 -5.07 13.50
CA SER A 249 5.49 -5.40 12.08
C SER A 249 4.28 -4.73 11.40
N LEU A 250 4.28 -4.69 10.06
CA LEU A 250 3.12 -4.16 9.33
C LEU A 250 1.87 -5.04 9.50
N HIS A 251 2.03 -6.37 9.63
CA HIS A 251 0.92 -7.28 9.96
C HIS A 251 0.29 -6.91 11.31
N GLU A 252 1.11 -6.77 12.35
CA GLU A 252 0.62 -6.39 13.68
C GLU A 252 -0.01 -5.01 13.69
N ALA A 253 0.55 -4.04 12.93
CA ALA A 253 -0.04 -2.71 12.82
C ALA A 253 -1.44 -2.75 12.19
N ILE A 254 -1.62 -3.54 11.10
CA ILE A 254 -2.94 -3.75 10.47
C ILE A 254 -3.93 -4.34 11.47
N ASP A 255 -3.53 -5.41 12.16
CA ASP A 255 -4.41 -6.12 13.07
C ASP A 255 -4.76 -5.28 14.30
N LEU A 256 -3.81 -4.52 14.86
CA LEU A 256 -4.04 -3.64 16.01
C LEU A 256 -4.89 -2.40 15.68
N MET A 257 -4.73 -1.83 14.46
CA MET A 257 -5.54 -0.67 14.04
C MET A 257 -6.99 -1.04 13.69
N ALA A 258 -7.31 -2.32 13.59
CA ALA A 258 -8.66 -2.81 13.34
C ALA A 258 -9.49 -3.03 14.61
N LEU A 259 -8.93 -2.72 15.79
CA LEU A 259 -9.62 -2.78 17.09
C LEU A 259 -10.56 -1.60 17.25
#